data_d5ae30f36df1dbaa09209d9b7ef31bed
#
_entry.id   d5ae30f36df1dbaa09209d9b7ef31bed
#
_cell.length_a   1.000
_cell.length_b   1.000
_cell.length_c   1.000
_cell.angle_alpha   90.00
_cell.angle_beta   90.00
_cell.angle_gamma   90.00
#
_symmetry.space_group_name_H-M   'P 1'
#
loop_
_entity.id
_entity.type
_entity.pdbx_description
1 polymer ?
#
loop_
_entity_poly.entity_id
_entity_poly.type
_entity_poly.pdbx_seq_one_letter_code
_entity_poly.pdbx_strand_id
1 'polypeptide(L)'
;MASVVARALVTVDAEKASKQDLELLKKLVMEFKDELDALGVKVDSLDKRVAVLEDRLGGWKVNGQFWFDARFASNADNGENTYGFANNSDGDRNQFGFRFARFMLTKYIDDNTYFYARFRFNDGSGPLDDFFADKFFVETKLPWDVTMTLGRVYSDWEGDAGLYHSVMGDLEGGLWVDQYYDGFNFKKSFGMLDAELLIGRNFTILEGDGDEDNEFMEYGLKLQANFSENFYAGVQGIFFDFDGDNAYVDTIDGKTYPYTFVDDYQQYGAYLSYSFTPAIALRGYYYWQDLGDNALAGTEDSPMAWSAMLDIKQDLLKFTSLWVQYVEQDNAFVGPRAAGVYPALFGSDQVGPAYGSDGTNKTWLITAEQQWGDSKWSSFLQYLTTDWDVDTVGDTDQYTIGIGYQYTPQIKFWLAYNYIDYGSGNGISDLTGSESVVLFRTAIDF
;
A
#
# COMPACT_ATOMS: atom_id res chain seq x y z
N MET A 1 41.24 0.45 -15.27
CA MET A 1 40.47 1.53 -15.96
C MET A 1 39.35 0.94 -16.82
N ALA A 2 39.58 0.03 -17.75
CA ALA A 2 38.55 -0.60 -18.59
C ALA A 2 37.41 -1.26 -17.80
N SER A 3 37.69 -1.91 -16.65
CA SER A 3 36.64 -2.51 -15.79
C SER A 3 35.74 -1.46 -15.09
N VAL A 4 36.22 -0.25 -14.86
CA VAL A 4 35.46 0.87 -14.28
C VAL A 4 34.56 1.50 -15.35
N VAL A 5 35.07 1.62 -16.60
CA VAL A 5 34.29 2.10 -17.76
C VAL A 5 33.17 1.13 -18.11
N ALA A 6 33.43 -0.19 -18.07
CA ALA A 6 32.44 -1.22 -18.35
C ALA A 6 31.33 -1.23 -17.27
N ARG A 7 31.67 -1.00 -16.00
CA ARG A 7 30.66 -0.85 -14.93
C ARG A 7 29.88 0.46 -15.03
N ALA A 8 30.52 1.56 -15.43
CA ALA A 8 29.83 2.83 -15.66
C ALA A 8 28.83 2.74 -16.83
N LEU A 9 29.16 1.99 -17.89
CA LEU A 9 28.26 1.72 -19.03
C LEU A 9 26.99 0.94 -18.64
N VAL A 10 27.09 0.06 -17.67
CA VAL A 10 25.93 -0.72 -17.17
C VAL A 10 25.04 0.10 -16.24
N THR A 11 25.59 1.14 -15.64
CA THR A 11 24.88 2.00 -14.65
C THR A 11 24.41 3.34 -15.20
N VAL A 12 24.73 3.69 -16.43
CA VAL A 12 24.21 4.90 -17.08
C VAL A 12 22.75 4.67 -17.45
N ASP A 13 21.90 5.27 -16.66
CA ASP A 13 20.47 5.41 -16.92
C ASP A 13 20.31 6.26 -18.19
N ALA A 14 19.86 5.65 -19.29
CA ALA A 14 19.79 6.30 -20.60
C ALA A 14 18.85 7.53 -20.61
N GLU A 15 17.98 7.65 -19.60
CA GLU A 15 17.04 8.77 -19.46
C GLU A 15 17.69 10.04 -18.88
N LYS A 16 18.88 9.94 -18.26
CA LYS A 16 19.55 11.08 -17.59
C LYS A 16 20.83 11.57 -18.29
N ALA A 17 21.31 10.83 -19.28
CA ALA A 17 22.54 11.22 -20.00
C ALA A 17 22.24 12.31 -21.03
N SER A 18 22.91 13.44 -20.94
CA SER A 18 22.86 14.47 -21.98
C SER A 18 23.45 13.93 -23.29
N LYS A 19 23.06 14.51 -24.46
CA LYS A 19 23.66 14.14 -25.76
C LYS A 19 25.19 14.29 -25.77
N GLN A 20 25.71 15.22 -24.98
CA GLN A 20 27.16 15.42 -24.84
C GLN A 20 27.84 14.29 -24.06
N ASP A 21 27.18 13.79 -23.01
CA ASP A 21 27.68 12.65 -22.24
C ASP A 21 27.70 11.36 -23.06
N LEU A 22 26.68 11.16 -23.91
CA LEU A 22 26.61 10.04 -24.86
C LEU A 22 27.71 10.11 -25.91
N GLU A 23 28.02 11.28 -26.47
CA GLU A 23 29.11 11.46 -27.41
C GLU A 23 30.50 11.27 -26.76
N LEU A 24 30.65 11.73 -25.51
CA LEU A 24 31.86 11.50 -24.71
C LEU A 24 32.05 10.00 -24.42
N LEU A 25 30.96 9.31 -24.07
CA LEU A 25 30.93 7.87 -23.81
C LEU A 25 31.26 7.07 -25.05
N LYS A 26 30.69 7.43 -26.21
CA LYS A 26 31.02 6.82 -27.48
C LYS A 26 32.51 6.99 -27.84
N LYS A 27 33.05 8.18 -27.61
CA LYS A 27 34.46 8.47 -27.85
C LYS A 27 35.37 7.66 -26.93
N LEU A 28 35.02 7.54 -25.65
CA LEU A 28 35.71 6.69 -24.67
C LEU A 28 35.64 5.20 -25.06
N VAL A 29 34.48 4.71 -25.49
CA VAL A 29 34.30 3.33 -25.95
C VAL A 29 35.11 3.04 -27.19
N MET A 30 35.21 3.98 -28.13
CA MET A 30 36.04 3.83 -29.32
C MET A 30 37.56 3.88 -29.00
N GLU A 31 37.96 4.69 -28.03
CA GLU A 31 39.36 4.86 -27.59
C GLU A 31 39.88 3.64 -26.81
N PHE A 32 38.95 2.96 -26.07
CA PHE A 32 39.26 1.75 -25.29
C PHE A 32 38.77 0.45 -25.95
N LYS A 33 38.35 0.48 -27.21
CA LYS A 33 37.80 -0.69 -27.92
C LYS A 33 38.76 -1.89 -27.89
N ASP A 34 40.07 -1.65 -28.13
CA ASP A 34 41.05 -2.70 -28.14
C ASP A 34 41.32 -3.32 -26.76
N GLU A 35 41.17 -2.50 -25.67
CA GLU A 35 41.27 -2.99 -24.30
C GLU A 35 40.02 -3.76 -23.89
N LEU A 36 38.82 -3.33 -24.33
CA LEU A 36 37.57 -4.00 -24.11
C LEU A 36 37.48 -5.33 -24.84
N ASP A 37 37.99 -5.38 -26.08
CA ASP A 37 38.08 -6.62 -26.87
C ASP A 37 39.07 -7.62 -26.23
N ALA A 38 40.17 -7.12 -25.65
CA ALA A 38 41.14 -7.94 -24.92
C ALA A 38 40.54 -8.51 -23.59
N LEU A 39 39.55 -7.83 -23.00
CA LEU A 39 38.80 -8.29 -21.82
C LEU A 39 37.61 -9.21 -22.18
N GLY A 40 37.45 -9.58 -23.48
CA GLY A 40 36.35 -10.43 -23.94
C GLY A 40 34.97 -9.74 -23.95
N VAL A 41 34.94 -8.41 -23.85
CA VAL A 41 33.70 -7.62 -23.96
C VAL A 41 33.43 -7.37 -25.46
N LYS A 42 32.64 -8.20 -26.05
CA LYS A 42 32.21 -8.02 -27.45
C LYS A 42 31.09 -6.98 -27.51
N VAL A 43 31.46 -5.70 -27.64
CA VAL A 43 30.51 -4.57 -27.74
C VAL A 43 29.49 -4.82 -28.86
N ASP A 44 29.97 -5.29 -30.05
CA ASP A 44 29.09 -5.63 -31.17
C ASP A 44 28.09 -6.77 -30.84
N SER A 45 28.44 -7.67 -29.92
CA SER A 45 27.54 -8.75 -29.49
C SER A 45 26.51 -8.28 -28.45
N LEU A 46 26.89 -7.29 -27.65
CA LEU A 46 25.99 -6.64 -26.74
C LEU A 46 24.96 -5.77 -27.48
N ASP A 47 25.41 -4.95 -28.43
CA ASP A 47 24.53 -4.16 -29.28
C ASP A 47 23.54 -5.03 -30.07
N LYS A 48 24.00 -6.15 -30.64
CA LYS A 48 23.12 -7.11 -31.32
C LYS A 48 22.14 -7.80 -30.38
N ARG A 49 22.55 -8.10 -29.15
CA ARG A 49 21.66 -8.70 -28.13
C ARG A 49 20.66 -7.71 -27.62
N VAL A 50 21.08 -6.46 -27.42
CA VAL A 50 20.16 -5.36 -27.03
C VAL A 50 19.17 -5.10 -28.16
N ALA A 51 19.63 -4.96 -29.42
CA ALA A 51 18.74 -4.77 -30.57
C ALA A 51 17.74 -5.93 -30.76
N VAL A 52 18.17 -7.18 -30.53
CA VAL A 52 17.30 -8.36 -30.58
C VAL A 52 16.32 -8.39 -29.41
N LEU A 53 16.74 -7.94 -28.23
CA LEU A 53 15.83 -7.83 -27.07
C LEU A 53 14.81 -6.72 -27.28
N GLU A 54 15.24 -5.56 -27.77
CA GLU A 54 14.35 -4.46 -28.12
C GLU A 54 13.35 -4.85 -29.23
N ASP A 55 13.78 -5.56 -30.26
CA ASP A 55 12.93 -6.06 -31.34
C ASP A 55 11.95 -7.15 -30.85
N ARG A 56 12.43 -8.11 -30.05
CA ARG A 56 11.60 -9.21 -29.53
C ARG A 56 10.60 -8.80 -28.47
N LEU A 57 10.99 -7.90 -27.58
CA LEU A 57 10.09 -7.37 -26.53
C LEU A 57 9.26 -6.20 -27.05
N GLY A 58 9.57 -5.65 -28.25
CA GLY A 58 8.87 -4.51 -28.83
C GLY A 58 8.82 -3.31 -27.86
N GLY A 59 9.84 -3.15 -26.99
CA GLY A 59 9.91 -2.12 -25.96
C GLY A 59 8.99 -2.33 -24.77
N TRP A 60 8.46 -3.53 -24.55
CA TRP A 60 7.78 -3.89 -23.33
C TRP A 60 8.77 -4.14 -22.20
N LYS A 61 8.49 -3.55 -21.02
CA LYS A 61 9.15 -3.91 -19.76
C LYS A 61 8.25 -4.88 -19.01
N VAL A 62 8.82 -5.96 -18.52
CA VAL A 62 8.12 -6.98 -17.74
C VAL A 62 8.77 -7.05 -16.36
N ASN A 63 7.96 -6.90 -15.32
CA ASN A 63 8.37 -7.10 -13.93
C ASN A 63 7.42 -8.10 -13.28
N GLY A 64 7.79 -8.64 -12.14
CA GLY A 64 6.93 -9.54 -11.38
C GLY A 64 7.23 -9.53 -9.91
N GLN A 65 6.22 -9.94 -9.13
CA GLN A 65 6.31 -10.16 -7.69
C GLN A 65 5.76 -11.55 -7.37
N PHE A 66 6.59 -12.38 -6.76
CA PHE A 66 6.21 -13.67 -6.20
C PHE A 66 6.57 -13.68 -4.73
N TRP A 67 5.57 -13.44 -3.89
CA TRP A 67 5.74 -13.52 -2.45
C TRP A 67 4.96 -14.71 -1.93
N PHE A 68 5.68 -15.64 -1.32
CA PHE A 68 5.12 -16.89 -0.82
C PHE A 68 5.28 -16.96 0.68
N ASP A 69 4.17 -17.24 1.36
CA ASP A 69 4.08 -17.32 2.81
C ASP A 69 3.84 -18.75 3.26
N ALA A 70 4.57 -19.14 4.31
CA ALA A 70 4.25 -20.28 5.14
C ALA A 70 3.81 -19.76 6.52
N ARG A 71 2.56 -20.01 6.89
CA ARG A 71 1.92 -19.54 8.14
C ARG A 71 1.63 -20.71 9.05
N PHE A 72 1.97 -20.57 10.33
CA PHE A 72 1.74 -21.56 11.38
C PHE A 72 1.07 -20.83 12.53
N ALA A 73 -0.25 -20.95 12.63
CA ALA A 73 -1.07 -20.19 13.55
C ALA A 73 -1.67 -21.06 14.67
N SER A 74 -1.92 -20.44 15.82
CA SER A 74 -2.82 -20.96 16.84
C SER A 74 -4.23 -20.42 16.56
N ASN A 75 -5.26 -21.09 17.08
CA ASN A 75 -6.61 -20.54 17.06
C ASN A 75 -6.83 -19.63 18.26
N ALA A 76 -7.70 -18.64 18.11
CA ALA A 76 -8.27 -17.91 19.23
C ALA A 76 -9.11 -18.82 20.13
N ASP A 77 -9.46 -18.37 21.31
CA ASP A 77 -10.16 -19.19 22.33
C ASP A 77 -11.54 -19.68 21.85
N ASN A 78 -12.22 -18.95 20.98
CA ASN A 78 -13.49 -19.35 20.36
C ASN A 78 -13.32 -20.36 19.20
N GLY A 79 -12.09 -20.73 18.84
CA GLY A 79 -11.78 -21.67 17.77
C GLY A 79 -11.66 -21.05 16.39
N GLU A 80 -11.88 -19.74 16.26
CA GLU A 80 -11.69 -18.99 15.02
C GLU A 80 -10.21 -18.67 14.80
N ASN A 81 -9.82 -18.44 13.55
CA ASN A 81 -8.46 -18.13 13.15
C ASN A 81 -8.47 -16.95 12.18
N THR A 82 -7.95 -15.81 12.63
CA THR A 82 -7.87 -14.59 11.82
C THR A 82 -6.65 -14.52 10.91
N TYR A 83 -5.68 -15.42 11.08
CA TYR A 83 -4.44 -15.43 10.28
C TYR A 83 -4.54 -16.23 8.99
N GLY A 84 -5.73 -16.64 8.60
CA GLY A 84 -5.97 -17.33 7.34
C GLY A 84 -5.61 -16.45 6.13
N PHE A 85 -5.34 -17.08 4.99
CA PHE A 85 -5.55 -16.42 3.72
C PHE A 85 -7.06 -16.24 3.55
N ALA A 86 -7.48 -15.13 2.93
CA ALA A 86 -8.89 -14.79 2.76
C ALA A 86 -9.76 -16.02 2.43
N ASN A 87 -10.90 -16.15 3.11
CA ASN A 87 -11.92 -17.19 2.94
C ASN A 87 -11.58 -18.61 3.49
N ASN A 88 -10.70 -18.75 4.45
CA ASN A 88 -10.52 -20.06 5.05
C ASN A 88 -11.29 -20.19 6.36
N SER A 89 -12.59 -20.45 6.27
CA SER A 89 -13.51 -20.72 7.38
C SER A 89 -13.26 -22.04 8.11
N ASP A 90 -12.30 -22.85 7.66
CA ASP A 90 -12.11 -24.22 8.13
C ASP A 90 -11.12 -24.33 9.30
N GLY A 91 -10.61 -23.22 9.85
CA GLY A 91 -9.72 -23.23 11.03
C GLY A 91 -8.34 -23.87 10.78
N ASP A 92 -7.86 -23.87 9.55
CA ASP A 92 -6.55 -24.41 9.20
C ASP A 92 -5.43 -23.59 9.84
N ARG A 93 -4.75 -24.19 10.81
CA ARG A 93 -3.66 -23.56 11.58
C ARG A 93 -2.36 -23.40 10.80
N ASN A 94 -2.21 -24.12 9.70
CA ASN A 94 -0.99 -24.14 8.90
C ASN A 94 -1.36 -23.93 7.45
N GLN A 95 -0.87 -22.85 6.87
CA GLN A 95 -1.20 -22.48 5.51
C GLN A 95 0.05 -22.16 4.70
N PHE A 96 -0.02 -22.46 3.42
CA PHE A 96 0.99 -22.14 2.43
C PHE A 96 0.29 -21.50 1.25
N GLY A 97 0.70 -20.28 0.90
CA GLY A 97 0.05 -19.58 -0.21
C GLY A 97 0.83 -18.38 -0.72
N PHE A 98 0.34 -17.81 -1.79
CA PHE A 98 0.91 -16.59 -2.35
C PHE A 98 0.33 -15.37 -1.65
N ARG A 99 1.21 -14.50 -1.10
CA ARG A 99 0.83 -13.14 -0.72
C ARG A 99 0.71 -12.27 -1.97
N PHE A 100 1.66 -12.43 -2.90
CA PHE A 100 1.61 -11.80 -4.20
C PHE A 100 2.04 -12.78 -5.30
N ALA A 101 1.20 -12.91 -6.32
CA ALA A 101 1.54 -13.56 -7.60
C ALA A 101 1.14 -12.59 -8.72
N ARG A 102 2.04 -11.64 -9.04
CA ARG A 102 1.74 -10.48 -9.88
C ARG A 102 2.73 -10.34 -11.03
N PHE A 103 2.21 -9.94 -12.20
CA PHE A 103 3.01 -9.55 -13.36
C PHE A 103 2.66 -8.13 -13.76
N MET A 104 3.69 -7.31 -14.01
CA MET A 104 3.54 -5.93 -14.45
C MET A 104 4.13 -5.76 -15.84
N LEU A 105 3.36 -5.14 -16.71
CA LEU A 105 3.75 -4.79 -18.08
C LEU A 105 3.74 -3.29 -18.24
N THR A 106 4.84 -2.72 -18.74
CA THR A 106 4.91 -1.30 -19.08
C THR A 106 5.33 -1.17 -20.55
N LYS A 107 4.66 -0.29 -21.29
CA LYS A 107 4.98 0.08 -22.66
C LYS A 107 5.04 1.58 -22.82
N TYR A 108 6.20 2.14 -23.12
CA TYR A 108 6.31 3.52 -23.54
C TYR A 108 5.83 3.64 -25.00
N ILE A 109 4.80 4.47 -25.22
CA ILE A 109 4.20 4.73 -26.53
C ILE A 109 4.98 5.84 -27.21
N ASP A 110 5.29 6.90 -26.46
CA ASP A 110 6.14 8.03 -26.84
C ASP A 110 6.80 8.63 -25.58
N ASP A 111 7.45 9.80 -25.73
CA ASP A 111 8.17 10.48 -24.64
C ASP A 111 7.24 10.99 -23.51
N ASN A 112 5.95 11.10 -23.78
CA ASN A 112 4.96 11.64 -22.85
C ASN A 112 3.91 10.63 -22.41
N THR A 113 3.86 9.46 -23.07
CA THR A 113 2.76 8.50 -22.92
C THR A 113 3.27 7.10 -22.67
N TYR A 114 2.76 6.47 -21.63
CA TYR A 114 2.98 5.04 -21.41
C TYR A 114 1.70 4.32 -21.04
N PHE A 115 1.67 3.04 -21.37
CA PHE A 115 0.67 2.08 -20.93
C PHE A 115 1.25 1.24 -19.79
N TYR A 116 0.42 0.94 -18.79
CA TYR A 116 0.75 0.05 -17.69
C TYR A 116 -0.37 -0.95 -17.44
N ALA A 117 -0.02 -2.20 -17.18
CA ALA A 117 -0.94 -3.23 -16.72
C ALA A 117 -0.31 -4.05 -15.60
N ARG A 118 -1.07 -4.33 -14.55
CA ARG A 118 -0.72 -5.28 -13.50
C ARG A 118 -1.77 -6.38 -13.47
N PHE A 119 -1.30 -7.60 -13.62
CA PHE A 119 -2.12 -8.79 -13.54
C PHE A 119 -1.82 -9.51 -12.24
N ARG A 120 -2.88 -9.93 -11.55
CA ARG A 120 -2.79 -10.72 -10.32
C ARG A 120 -3.40 -12.08 -10.55
N PHE A 121 -2.81 -13.08 -9.92
CA PHE A 121 -3.50 -14.30 -9.55
C PHE A 121 -4.07 -14.13 -8.16
N ASN A 122 -5.10 -14.89 -7.81
CA ASN A 122 -5.62 -14.92 -6.46
C ASN A 122 -4.51 -15.03 -5.43
N ASP A 123 -4.46 -14.05 -4.53
CA ASP A 123 -3.58 -14.08 -3.37
C ASP A 123 -4.22 -15.03 -2.35
N GLY A 124 -3.56 -16.12 -1.99
CA GLY A 124 -4.11 -17.04 -1.01
C GLY A 124 -3.64 -18.48 -1.12
N SER A 125 -4.31 -19.38 -0.43
CA SER A 125 -4.04 -20.83 -0.40
C SER A 125 -4.83 -21.63 -1.43
N GLY A 126 -5.73 -21.00 -2.18
CA GLY A 126 -6.55 -21.62 -3.20
C GLY A 126 -5.84 -21.89 -4.53
N PRO A 127 -6.54 -22.48 -5.51
CA PRO A 127 -6.02 -22.59 -6.86
C PRO A 127 -5.71 -21.20 -7.44
N LEU A 128 -4.67 -21.10 -8.25
CA LEU A 128 -4.34 -19.87 -8.99
C LEU A 128 -5.25 -19.76 -10.24
N ASP A 129 -6.55 -19.80 -10.06
CA ASP A 129 -7.57 -19.84 -11.12
C ASP A 129 -8.15 -18.46 -11.43
N ASP A 130 -8.15 -17.53 -10.48
CA ASP A 130 -8.60 -16.18 -10.72
C ASP A 130 -7.44 -15.32 -11.21
N PHE A 131 -7.50 -14.95 -12.47
CA PHE A 131 -6.55 -14.08 -13.11
C PHE A 131 -7.24 -12.81 -13.56
N PHE A 132 -6.86 -11.66 -12.99
CA PHE A 132 -7.47 -10.39 -13.31
C PHE A 132 -6.45 -9.26 -13.39
N ALA A 133 -6.82 -8.17 -14.05
CA ALA A 133 -6.02 -6.96 -14.10
C ALA A 133 -6.54 -5.98 -13.03
N ASP A 134 -5.77 -5.78 -11.97
CA ASP A 134 -6.10 -4.82 -10.92
C ASP A 134 -5.59 -3.40 -11.21
N LYS A 135 -4.66 -3.25 -12.16
CA LYS A 135 -4.25 -1.96 -12.73
C LYS A 135 -4.15 -2.10 -14.23
N PHE A 136 -4.78 -1.18 -14.96
CA PHE A 136 -4.78 -1.21 -16.42
C PHE A 136 -5.06 0.20 -16.96
N PHE A 137 -4.02 0.96 -17.28
CA PHE A 137 -4.18 2.36 -17.61
C PHE A 137 -3.17 2.89 -18.63
N VAL A 138 -3.50 4.02 -19.19
CA VAL A 138 -2.59 4.89 -19.96
C VAL A 138 -2.34 6.14 -19.14
N GLU A 139 -1.08 6.53 -18.99
CA GLU A 139 -0.71 7.83 -18.47
C GLU A 139 -0.08 8.67 -19.58
N THR A 140 -0.49 9.93 -19.69
CA THR A 140 0.03 10.86 -20.69
C THR A 140 0.14 12.29 -20.16
N LYS A 141 1.14 13.02 -20.64
CA LYS A 141 1.28 14.45 -20.40
C LYS A 141 0.47 15.23 -21.43
N LEU A 142 -0.54 15.91 -20.95
CA LEU A 142 -1.35 16.83 -21.74
C LEU A 142 -0.66 18.20 -21.86
N PRO A 143 -1.14 19.10 -22.76
CA PRO A 143 -0.75 20.52 -22.75
C PRO A 143 -0.86 21.14 -21.36
N TRP A 144 -0.03 22.16 -21.09
CA TRP A 144 0.07 22.87 -19.81
C TRP A 144 0.58 22.04 -18.64
N ASP A 145 1.38 20.99 -18.91
CA ASP A 145 1.97 20.10 -17.90
C ASP A 145 0.95 19.42 -16.98
N VAL A 146 -0.21 19.07 -17.52
CA VAL A 146 -1.18 18.22 -16.83
C VAL A 146 -0.85 16.77 -17.12
N THR A 147 -0.64 15.96 -16.09
CA THR A 147 -0.56 14.51 -16.23
C THR A 147 -1.96 13.93 -16.11
N MET A 148 -2.40 13.19 -17.11
CA MET A 148 -3.66 12.44 -17.10
C MET A 148 -3.39 10.95 -17.08
N THR A 149 -4.02 10.26 -16.16
CA THR A 149 -4.11 8.79 -16.14
C THR A 149 -5.54 8.39 -16.45
N LEU A 150 -5.73 7.43 -17.34
CA LEU A 150 -7.03 6.95 -17.81
C LEU A 150 -7.05 5.42 -17.79
N GLY A 151 -8.05 4.84 -17.14
CA GLY A 151 -8.29 3.40 -17.07
C GLY A 151 -8.51 2.92 -15.64
N ARG A 152 -8.13 1.68 -15.35
CA ARG A 152 -8.18 1.12 -14.00
C ARG A 152 -6.96 1.57 -13.21
N VAL A 153 -7.19 2.45 -12.26
CA VAL A 153 -6.16 3.15 -11.48
C VAL A 153 -6.32 2.80 -10.01
N TYR A 154 -5.23 2.87 -9.27
CA TYR A 154 -5.20 2.77 -7.82
C TYR A 154 -4.73 4.09 -7.23
N SER A 155 -5.46 4.59 -6.27
CA SER A 155 -5.16 5.83 -5.56
C SER A 155 -4.79 5.52 -4.11
N ASP A 156 -3.68 6.05 -3.65
CA ASP A 156 -3.19 5.95 -2.27
C ASP A 156 -2.73 7.34 -1.80
N TRP A 157 -3.68 8.18 -1.44
CA TRP A 157 -3.38 9.56 -1.06
C TRP A 157 -2.66 9.69 0.29
N GLU A 158 -2.90 8.75 1.20
CA GLU A 158 -2.17 8.69 2.47
C GLU A 158 -0.73 8.23 2.29
N GLY A 159 -0.49 7.18 1.52
CA GLY A 159 0.84 6.69 1.20
C GLY A 159 1.66 7.71 0.44
N ASP A 160 1.07 8.38 -0.57
CA ASP A 160 1.69 9.48 -1.30
C ASP A 160 2.10 10.65 -0.37
N ALA A 161 1.34 10.87 0.70
CA ALA A 161 1.62 11.87 1.72
C ALA A 161 2.49 11.34 2.89
N GLY A 162 2.86 10.06 2.89
CA GLY A 162 3.68 9.43 3.92
C GLY A 162 3.01 9.39 5.29
N LEU A 163 1.68 9.21 5.34
CA LEU A 163 0.87 9.26 6.56
C LEU A 163 0.67 7.89 7.22
N TYR A 164 1.29 6.85 6.70
CA TYR A 164 1.37 5.54 7.35
C TYR A 164 2.76 4.92 7.13
N HIS A 165 3.06 3.86 7.86
CA HIS A 165 4.32 3.14 7.79
C HIS A 165 4.07 1.65 7.64
N SER A 166 4.69 1.04 6.63
CA SER A 166 4.57 -0.38 6.33
C SER A 166 5.81 -1.16 6.75
N VAL A 167 5.61 -2.26 7.44
CA VAL A 167 6.64 -3.26 7.76
C VAL A 167 6.43 -4.47 6.89
N MET A 168 7.47 -5.04 6.31
CA MET A 168 7.41 -6.20 5.40
C MET A 168 6.58 -5.98 4.12
N GLY A 169 6.13 -4.75 3.83
CA GLY A 169 5.30 -4.44 2.67
C GLY A 169 3.85 -4.92 2.77
N ASP A 170 3.35 -5.19 3.97
CA ASP A 170 2.01 -5.73 4.21
C ASP A 170 1.00 -4.73 4.77
N LEU A 171 1.45 -3.59 5.28
CA LEU A 171 0.53 -2.59 5.78
C LEU A 171 0.12 -1.67 4.63
N GLU A 172 -1.06 -1.89 4.12
CA GLU A 172 -1.84 -0.90 3.40
C GLU A 172 -2.93 -0.45 4.36
N GLY A 173 -2.57 0.27 5.41
CA GLY A 173 -3.49 0.70 6.45
C GLY A 173 -3.61 2.20 6.47
N GLY A 174 -4.71 2.72 5.99
CA GLY A 174 -5.08 4.11 6.07
C GLY A 174 -6.56 4.26 6.33
N LEU A 175 -6.96 5.40 6.85
CA LEU A 175 -8.36 5.78 7.05
C LEU A 175 -8.92 6.54 5.85
N TRP A 176 -8.05 6.92 4.92
CA TRP A 176 -8.44 7.55 3.67
C TRP A 176 -8.66 6.49 2.59
N VAL A 177 -9.41 6.91 1.58
CA VAL A 177 -9.70 6.11 0.41
C VAL A 177 -8.43 5.62 -0.25
N ASP A 178 -8.23 4.32 -0.19
CA ASP A 178 -7.18 3.58 -0.87
C ASP A 178 -7.85 2.58 -1.82
N GLN A 179 -8.08 2.98 -3.10
CA GLN A 179 -9.02 2.27 -3.95
C GLN A 179 -8.57 2.09 -5.39
N TYR A 180 -9.08 1.02 -5.98
CA TYR A 180 -9.12 0.81 -7.42
C TYR A 180 -10.41 1.38 -7.99
N TYR A 181 -10.29 2.16 -9.06
CA TYR A 181 -11.42 2.72 -9.81
C TYR A 181 -11.14 2.71 -11.31
N ASP A 182 -12.18 2.66 -12.10
CA ASP A 182 -12.12 2.86 -13.56
C ASP A 182 -12.48 4.31 -13.86
N GLY A 183 -11.52 5.10 -14.36
CA GLY A 183 -11.79 6.51 -14.56
C GLY A 183 -10.57 7.33 -14.99
N PHE A 184 -10.56 8.55 -14.52
CA PHE A 184 -9.57 9.58 -14.83
C PHE A 184 -8.92 10.10 -13.56
N ASN A 185 -7.61 10.29 -13.64
CA ASN A 185 -6.87 11.03 -12.64
C ASN A 185 -6.06 12.13 -13.34
N PHE A 186 -6.17 13.36 -12.84
CA PHE A 186 -5.45 14.51 -13.38
C PHE A 186 -4.56 15.09 -12.31
N LYS A 187 -3.26 15.18 -12.58
CA LYS A 187 -2.27 15.77 -11.67
C LYS A 187 -1.62 16.99 -12.30
N LYS A 188 -1.45 18.05 -11.53
CA LYS A 188 -0.74 19.25 -11.96
C LYS A 188 -0.07 19.98 -10.81
N SER A 189 1.19 20.38 -11.04
CA SER A 189 1.91 21.29 -10.15
C SER A 189 1.80 22.74 -10.63
N PHE A 190 1.52 23.64 -9.69
CA PHE A 190 1.47 25.09 -9.88
C PHE A 190 2.59 25.77 -9.05
N GLY A 191 3.78 25.23 -9.11
CA GLY A 191 4.92 25.64 -8.31
C GLY A 191 4.87 25.05 -6.91
N MET A 192 4.47 25.83 -5.91
CA MET A 192 4.36 25.32 -4.54
C MET A 192 3.06 24.53 -4.29
N LEU A 193 2.08 24.59 -5.18
CA LEU A 193 0.78 23.92 -5.03
C LEU A 193 0.69 22.77 -6.03
N ASP A 194 0.47 21.56 -5.52
CA ASP A 194 0.13 20.39 -6.31
C ASP A 194 -1.36 20.10 -6.17
N ALA A 195 -2.01 19.82 -7.30
CA ALA A 195 -3.44 19.49 -7.39
C ALA A 195 -3.63 18.15 -8.07
N GLU A 196 -4.52 17.35 -7.53
CA GLU A 196 -4.97 16.08 -8.09
C GLU A 196 -6.49 16.02 -8.10
N LEU A 197 -7.08 15.69 -9.26
CA LEU A 197 -8.51 15.50 -9.47
C LEU A 197 -8.75 14.06 -9.91
N LEU A 198 -9.64 13.36 -9.20
CA LEU A 198 -10.06 12.01 -9.47
C LEU A 198 -11.53 12.01 -9.88
N ILE A 199 -11.86 11.28 -10.95
CA ILE A 199 -13.23 11.00 -11.38
C ILE A 199 -13.26 9.55 -11.79
N GLY A 200 -13.98 8.71 -11.06
CA GLY A 200 -13.98 7.28 -11.31
C GLY A 200 -15.23 6.57 -10.88
N ARG A 201 -15.37 5.35 -11.36
CA ARG A 201 -16.36 4.38 -10.95
C ARG A 201 -15.65 3.34 -10.09
N ASN A 202 -16.09 3.19 -8.87
CA ASN A 202 -15.56 2.20 -7.96
C ASN A 202 -16.44 0.94 -7.96
N PHE A 203 -15.79 -0.22 -7.93
CA PHE A 203 -16.43 -1.52 -7.88
C PHE A 203 -15.78 -2.47 -6.86
N THR A 204 -14.77 -2.03 -6.13
CA THR A 204 -13.97 -2.90 -5.24
C THR A 204 -14.57 -3.17 -3.89
N ILE A 205 -15.49 -2.34 -3.41
CA ILE A 205 -16.18 -2.59 -2.12
C ILE A 205 -17.12 -3.81 -2.24
N LEU A 206 -17.37 -4.29 -3.43
CA LEU A 206 -18.54 -5.05 -3.78
C LEU A 206 -18.22 -6.43 -4.36
N GLU A 207 -17.01 -6.94 -4.20
CA GLU A 207 -16.60 -8.27 -4.66
C GLU A 207 -17.34 -9.44 -3.97
N GLY A 208 -18.48 -9.20 -3.35
CA GLY A 208 -19.24 -10.17 -2.60
C GLY A 208 -20.44 -10.76 -3.31
N ASP A 209 -20.72 -10.81 -4.56
CA ASP A 209 -21.74 -11.70 -5.17
C ASP A 209 -22.15 -11.40 -6.63
N GLY A 210 -21.35 -10.68 -7.41
CA GLY A 210 -21.61 -10.57 -8.85
C GLY A 210 -22.91 -9.85 -9.21
N ASP A 211 -23.47 -9.07 -8.32
CA ASP A 211 -24.59 -8.17 -8.60
C ASP A 211 -24.02 -6.85 -9.10
N GLU A 212 -24.23 -6.56 -10.39
CA GLU A 212 -23.76 -5.35 -11.08
C GLU A 212 -24.40 -4.06 -10.51
N ASP A 213 -25.28 -4.17 -9.53
CA ASP A 213 -26.13 -3.07 -9.04
C ASP A 213 -25.49 -2.23 -7.92
N ASN A 214 -24.27 -2.52 -7.51
CA ASN A 214 -23.61 -1.88 -6.37
C ASN A 214 -22.45 -0.96 -6.76
N GLU A 215 -22.43 -0.39 -7.92
CA GLU A 215 -21.41 0.50 -8.40
C GLU A 215 -21.69 1.95 -7.98
N PHE A 216 -20.65 2.69 -7.65
CA PHE A 216 -20.80 4.10 -7.33
C PHE A 216 -19.74 4.94 -8.04
N MET A 217 -20.06 6.19 -8.29
CA MET A 217 -19.12 7.17 -8.79
C MET A 217 -18.40 7.85 -7.64
N GLU A 218 -17.13 8.14 -7.84
CA GLU A 218 -16.32 8.89 -6.91
C GLU A 218 -15.68 10.11 -7.58
N TYR A 219 -15.71 11.22 -6.88
CA TYR A 219 -15.16 12.50 -7.31
C TYR A 219 -14.23 13.03 -6.21
N GLY A 220 -12.94 13.02 -6.47
CA GLY A 220 -11.93 13.38 -5.49
C GLY A 220 -11.12 14.59 -5.90
N LEU A 221 -10.79 15.45 -4.92
CA LEU A 221 -9.87 16.57 -5.08
C LEU A 221 -8.86 16.57 -3.94
N LYS A 222 -7.58 16.59 -4.28
CA LYS A 222 -6.46 16.77 -3.36
C LYS A 222 -5.65 17.99 -3.75
N LEU A 223 -5.36 18.84 -2.78
CA LEU A 223 -4.50 20.00 -2.92
C LEU A 223 -3.41 19.95 -1.87
N GLN A 224 -2.14 20.01 -2.29
CA GLN A 224 -1.00 20.02 -1.38
C GLN A 224 -0.13 21.24 -1.65
N ALA A 225 0.15 22.02 -0.60
CA ALA A 225 1.09 23.13 -0.65
C ALA A 225 2.44 22.72 -0.07
N ASN A 226 3.50 22.83 -0.86
CA ASN A 226 4.88 22.56 -0.49
C ASN A 226 5.56 23.90 -0.10
N PHE A 227 5.49 24.26 1.18
CA PHE A 227 5.99 25.55 1.68
C PHE A 227 7.51 25.60 1.69
N SER A 228 8.15 24.46 1.89
CA SER A 228 9.60 24.28 1.84
C SER A 228 9.95 22.81 1.61
N GLU A 229 11.23 22.48 1.46
CA GLU A 229 11.71 21.10 1.41
C GLU A 229 11.38 20.30 2.68
N ASN A 230 11.09 20.99 3.78
CA ASN A 230 10.84 20.37 5.09
C ASN A 230 9.38 20.44 5.53
N PHE A 231 8.54 21.20 4.83
CA PHE A 231 7.15 21.41 5.26
C PHE A 231 6.19 21.41 4.08
N TYR A 232 5.21 20.52 4.15
CA TYR A 232 4.04 20.54 3.31
C TYR A 232 2.77 20.32 4.13
N ALA A 233 1.66 20.80 3.60
CA ALA A 233 0.33 20.54 4.12
C ALA A 233 -0.66 20.44 2.97
N GLY A 234 -1.71 19.65 3.15
CA GLY A 234 -2.72 19.44 2.14
C GLY A 234 -4.12 19.38 2.71
N VAL A 235 -5.07 19.54 1.82
CA VAL A 235 -6.48 19.27 2.03
C VAL A 235 -6.98 18.35 0.93
N GLN A 236 -7.92 17.50 1.26
CA GLN A 236 -8.50 16.55 0.32
C GLN A 236 -9.97 16.33 0.62
N GLY A 237 -10.73 15.98 -0.40
CA GLY A 237 -12.14 15.65 -0.27
C GLY A 237 -12.53 14.65 -1.34
N ILE A 238 -13.43 13.76 -1.00
CA ILE A 238 -14.02 12.80 -1.93
C ILE A 238 -15.52 12.74 -1.70
N PHE A 239 -16.26 12.72 -2.77
CA PHE A 239 -17.70 12.54 -2.82
C PHE A 239 -17.99 11.18 -3.46
N PHE A 240 -18.81 10.39 -2.81
CA PHE A 240 -19.30 9.10 -3.27
C PHE A 240 -20.77 9.23 -3.64
N ASP A 241 -21.06 8.95 -4.89
CA ASP A 241 -22.38 9.08 -5.53
C ASP A 241 -22.90 7.66 -5.81
N PHE A 242 -23.77 7.21 -4.94
CA PHE A 242 -24.41 5.89 -5.02
C PHE A 242 -25.71 6.02 -5.82
N ASP A 243 -25.91 5.20 -6.84
CA ASP A 243 -27.12 5.17 -7.63
C ASP A 243 -28.24 4.48 -6.80
N GLY A 244 -28.95 5.32 -6.06
CA GLY A 244 -29.76 5.12 -4.90
C GLY A 244 -30.84 4.10 -4.94
N ASP A 245 -30.78 2.91 -4.69
CA ASP A 245 -31.76 1.96 -4.09
C ASP A 245 -31.04 0.70 -3.54
N ASN A 246 -29.72 0.67 -3.59
CA ASN A 246 -28.93 -0.50 -3.28
C ASN A 246 -28.40 -0.46 -1.86
N ALA A 247 -29.11 -1.14 -0.98
CA ALA A 247 -28.64 -1.43 0.35
C ALA A 247 -27.44 -2.37 0.29
N TYR A 248 -26.23 -1.85 0.54
CA TYR A 248 -25.06 -2.69 0.73
C TYR A 248 -25.07 -3.28 2.14
N VAL A 249 -25.15 -4.60 2.19
CA VAL A 249 -25.02 -5.35 3.45
C VAL A 249 -23.72 -6.13 3.37
N ASP A 250 -22.66 -5.62 4.01
CA ASP A 250 -21.42 -6.37 4.12
C ASP A 250 -21.59 -7.56 5.06
N THR A 251 -21.14 -8.72 4.62
CA THR A 251 -21.10 -9.95 5.41
C THR A 251 -19.65 -10.37 5.57
N ILE A 252 -18.99 -9.86 6.60
CA ILE A 252 -17.65 -10.31 6.99
C ILE A 252 -17.83 -11.52 7.93
N ASP A 253 -17.21 -12.65 7.60
CA ASP A 253 -17.21 -13.88 8.40
C ASP A 253 -18.61 -14.43 8.78
N GLY A 254 -19.57 -14.29 7.89
CA GLY A 254 -20.94 -14.76 8.12
C GLY A 254 -21.77 -13.88 9.05
N LYS A 255 -21.25 -12.74 9.48
CA LYS A 255 -21.98 -11.70 10.19
C LYS A 255 -22.35 -10.58 9.22
N THR A 256 -23.63 -10.25 9.23
CA THR A 256 -24.16 -9.12 8.48
C THR A 256 -23.88 -7.85 9.25
N TYR A 257 -23.00 -7.01 8.74
CA TYR A 257 -22.81 -5.66 9.24
C TYR A 257 -23.80 -4.75 8.53
N PRO A 258 -24.60 -3.98 9.26
CA PRO A 258 -25.64 -3.16 8.67
C PRO A 258 -25.09 -1.87 8.07
N TYR A 259 -24.08 -1.95 7.18
CA TYR A 259 -23.75 -0.84 6.31
C TYR A 259 -24.66 -0.89 5.11
N THR A 260 -25.71 -0.11 5.24
CA THR A 260 -26.56 0.15 4.11
C THR A 260 -26.15 1.52 3.58
N PHE A 261 -25.19 1.56 2.63
CA PHE A 261 -25.01 2.76 1.86
C PHE A 261 -26.17 2.85 0.89
N VAL A 262 -27.14 3.65 1.28
CA VAL A 262 -28.37 3.88 0.51
C VAL A 262 -28.36 5.24 -0.14
N ASP A 263 -27.35 6.07 0.18
CA ASP A 263 -27.29 7.46 -0.24
C ASP A 263 -25.83 7.91 -0.38
N ASP A 264 -25.65 9.06 -0.98
CA ASP A 264 -24.36 9.70 -1.16
C ASP A 264 -23.72 10.01 0.20
N TYR A 265 -22.40 9.90 0.28
CA TYR A 265 -21.66 10.40 1.42
C TYR A 265 -20.36 11.09 1.02
N GLN A 266 -19.77 11.81 1.95
CA GLN A 266 -18.59 12.61 1.69
C GLN A 266 -17.55 12.39 2.76
N GLN A 267 -16.28 12.41 2.34
CA GLN A 267 -15.15 12.39 3.25
C GLN A 267 -14.21 13.54 2.94
N TYR A 268 -13.78 14.22 4.00
CA TYR A 268 -12.88 15.36 3.91
C TYR A 268 -11.67 15.13 4.80
N GLY A 269 -10.55 15.75 4.41
CA GLY A 269 -9.32 15.62 5.17
C GLY A 269 -8.40 16.81 5.06
N ALA A 270 -7.62 17.00 6.11
CA ALA A 270 -6.48 17.88 6.14
C ALA A 270 -5.28 17.12 6.72
N TYR A 271 -4.09 17.37 6.19
CA TYR A 271 -2.88 16.73 6.67
C TYR A 271 -1.67 17.65 6.60
N LEU A 272 -0.64 17.32 7.35
CA LEU A 272 0.62 18.03 7.32
C LEU A 272 1.81 17.11 7.61
N SER A 273 2.98 17.52 7.12
CA SER A 273 4.27 16.91 7.47
C SER A 273 5.32 18.00 7.65
N TYR A 274 6.02 17.92 8.77
CA TYR A 274 7.13 18.81 9.08
C TYR A 274 8.37 18.01 9.50
N SER A 275 9.46 18.17 8.74
CA SER A 275 10.75 17.57 9.04
C SER A 275 11.63 18.57 9.79
N PHE A 276 11.81 18.37 11.09
CA PHE A 276 12.70 19.17 11.92
C PHE A 276 14.16 19.05 11.47
N THR A 277 14.52 17.84 11.05
CA THR A 277 15.80 17.47 10.45
C THR A 277 15.52 16.38 9.40
N PRO A 278 16.49 16.02 8.54
CA PRO A 278 16.32 14.87 7.64
C PRO A 278 16.00 13.54 8.37
N ALA A 279 16.30 13.48 9.67
CA ALA A 279 16.12 12.27 10.49
C ALA A 279 14.93 12.31 11.44
N ILE A 280 14.23 13.44 11.58
CA ILE A 280 13.07 13.56 12.48
C ILE A 280 11.94 14.29 11.74
N ALA A 281 10.79 13.68 11.61
CA ALA A 281 9.58 14.28 11.07
C ALA A 281 8.38 14.07 12.00
N LEU A 282 7.52 15.07 12.04
CA LEU A 282 6.20 14.99 12.64
C LEU A 282 5.16 15.08 11.50
N ARG A 283 4.20 14.18 11.51
CA ARG A 283 3.11 14.15 10.55
C ARG A 283 1.79 14.05 11.30
N GLY A 284 0.70 14.40 10.62
CA GLY A 284 -0.63 14.20 11.16
C GLY A 284 -1.69 14.46 10.12
N TYR A 285 -2.86 13.91 10.39
CA TYR A 285 -4.06 14.15 9.62
C TYR A 285 -5.26 14.36 10.54
N TYR A 286 -6.30 14.96 9.97
CA TYR A 286 -7.63 15.07 10.54
C TYR A 286 -8.64 14.82 9.42
N TYR A 287 -9.51 13.83 9.60
CA TYR A 287 -10.55 13.44 8.66
C TYR A 287 -11.91 13.54 9.31
N TRP A 288 -12.89 13.85 8.50
CA TRP A 288 -14.29 13.82 8.89
C TRP A 288 -15.17 13.39 7.74
N GLN A 289 -16.29 12.78 8.05
CA GLN A 289 -17.28 12.31 7.08
C GLN A 289 -18.60 13.03 7.29
N ASP A 290 -19.38 13.09 6.24
CA ASP A 290 -20.79 13.42 6.26
C ASP A 290 -21.50 12.19 5.66
N LEU A 291 -22.08 11.38 6.55
CA LEU A 291 -22.71 10.10 6.20
C LEU A 291 -24.16 10.28 5.79
N GLY A 292 -24.78 11.44 6.07
CA GLY A 292 -26.18 11.69 5.73
C GLY A 292 -27.12 10.62 6.26
N ASP A 293 -27.97 10.10 5.38
CA ASP A 293 -28.95 9.06 5.72
C ASP A 293 -28.32 7.66 5.89
N ASN A 294 -26.99 7.51 5.61
CA ASN A 294 -26.27 6.25 5.84
C ASN A 294 -25.86 6.05 7.31
N ALA A 295 -25.99 7.08 8.14
CA ALA A 295 -25.66 6.95 9.56
C ALA A 295 -26.55 5.90 10.24
N LEU A 296 -25.93 4.99 10.99
CA LEU A 296 -26.68 4.00 11.74
C LEU A 296 -27.50 4.67 12.84
N ALA A 297 -28.69 4.15 13.09
CA ALA A 297 -29.58 4.70 14.13
C ALA A 297 -28.90 4.66 15.51
N GLY A 298 -28.65 5.84 16.08
CA GLY A 298 -28.01 5.99 17.39
C GLY A 298 -26.49 6.23 17.32
N THR A 299 -25.91 6.37 16.14
CA THR A 299 -24.52 6.78 15.92
C THR A 299 -24.44 8.20 15.36
N GLU A 300 -23.24 8.77 15.34
CA GLU A 300 -23.01 10.09 14.74
C GLU A 300 -23.11 10.03 13.21
N ASP A 301 -23.69 11.05 12.61
CA ASP A 301 -23.76 11.24 11.17
C ASP A 301 -22.51 11.93 10.58
N SER A 302 -21.67 12.47 11.44
CA SER A 302 -20.47 13.21 11.07
C SER A 302 -19.22 12.71 11.83
N PRO A 303 -18.89 11.42 11.74
CA PRO A 303 -17.77 10.85 12.46
C PRO A 303 -16.43 11.42 11.98
N MET A 304 -15.46 11.45 12.91
CA MET A 304 -14.14 11.97 12.63
C MET A 304 -13.02 11.02 13.08
N ALA A 305 -11.85 11.24 12.50
CA ALA A 305 -10.63 10.57 12.89
C ALA A 305 -9.43 11.52 12.79
N TRP A 306 -8.47 11.37 13.68
CA TRP A 306 -7.21 12.09 13.58
C TRP A 306 -6.03 11.24 14.00
N SER A 307 -4.86 11.62 13.52
CA SER A 307 -3.62 10.93 13.86
C SER A 307 -2.45 11.90 13.99
N ALA A 308 -1.52 11.53 14.86
CA ALA A 308 -0.22 12.17 14.98
C ALA A 308 0.89 11.11 14.93
N MET A 309 1.93 11.38 14.15
CA MET A 309 3.01 10.43 13.87
C MET A 309 4.36 11.09 14.06
N LEU A 310 5.24 10.43 14.80
CA LEU A 310 6.64 10.79 14.94
C LEU A 310 7.49 9.74 14.20
N ASP A 311 8.24 10.19 13.19
CA ASP A 311 9.16 9.37 12.40
C ASP A 311 10.61 9.76 12.73
N ILE A 312 11.37 8.83 13.28
CA ILE A 312 12.79 9.00 13.62
C ILE A 312 13.61 7.97 12.85
N LYS A 313 14.49 8.45 11.98
CA LYS A 313 15.35 7.57 11.16
C LYS A 313 16.47 6.94 11.97
N GLN A 314 16.88 5.74 11.56
CA GLN A 314 17.98 5.00 12.18
C GLN A 314 19.30 5.79 12.22
N ASP A 315 19.56 6.67 11.26
CA ASP A 315 20.76 7.51 11.22
C ASP A 315 20.94 8.38 12.47
N LEU A 316 19.84 8.79 13.10
CA LEU A 316 19.89 9.56 14.35
C LEU A 316 20.15 8.65 15.56
N LEU A 317 19.34 7.59 15.71
CA LEU A 317 19.41 6.70 16.87
C LEU A 317 20.58 5.71 16.79
N LYS A 318 21.14 5.51 15.59
CA LYS A 318 22.26 4.63 15.25
C LYS A 318 21.93 3.14 15.30
N PHE A 319 21.05 2.71 16.19
CA PHE A 319 20.71 1.29 16.38
C PHE A 319 19.34 0.92 15.85
N THR A 320 18.39 1.85 15.70
CA THR A 320 17.05 1.60 15.20
C THR A 320 16.44 2.87 14.60
N SER A 321 15.48 2.72 13.69
CA SER A 321 14.46 3.75 13.41
C SER A 321 13.32 3.61 14.41
N LEU A 322 12.47 4.61 14.50
CA LEU A 322 11.29 4.59 15.34
C LEU A 322 10.15 5.32 14.64
N TRP A 323 9.02 4.63 14.50
CA TRP A 323 7.75 5.21 14.12
C TRP A 323 6.80 5.08 15.30
N VAL A 324 6.27 6.20 15.76
CA VAL A 324 5.28 6.26 16.83
C VAL A 324 4.05 6.98 16.30
N GLN A 325 2.92 6.32 16.31
CA GLN A 325 1.67 6.85 15.80
C GLN A 325 0.57 6.66 16.84
N TYR A 326 -0.23 7.70 17.00
CA TYR A 326 -1.48 7.69 17.74
C TYR A 326 -2.62 8.00 16.79
N VAL A 327 -3.69 7.24 16.87
CA VAL A 327 -4.92 7.43 16.11
C VAL A 327 -6.09 7.46 17.08
N GLU A 328 -6.99 8.40 16.87
CA GLU A 328 -8.29 8.45 17.52
C GLU A 328 -9.35 8.52 16.42
N GLN A 329 -10.35 7.64 16.50
CA GLN A 329 -11.35 7.45 15.45
C GLN A 329 -12.69 7.17 16.09
N ASP A 330 -13.73 7.90 15.67
CA ASP A 330 -15.10 7.57 16.05
C ASP A 330 -15.49 6.19 15.50
N ASN A 331 -16.18 5.40 16.32
CA ASN A 331 -16.58 4.05 15.97
C ASN A 331 -17.57 4.01 14.76
N ALA A 332 -18.21 5.14 14.48
CA ALA A 332 -19.04 5.32 13.29
C ALA A 332 -18.27 5.75 12.05
N PHE A 333 -16.95 5.99 12.12
CA PHE A 333 -16.13 6.37 10.95
C PHE A 333 -15.98 5.18 10.00
N VAL A 334 -16.43 5.35 8.77
CA VAL A 334 -16.44 4.29 7.75
C VAL A 334 -15.33 4.54 6.73
N GLY A 335 -14.46 3.60 6.55
CA GLY A 335 -13.59 3.58 5.37
C GLY A 335 -14.34 3.02 4.16
N PRO A 336 -14.01 3.41 2.94
CA PRO A 336 -14.60 2.81 1.73
C PRO A 336 -14.20 1.35 1.51
N ARG A 337 -13.19 0.88 2.14
CA ARG A 337 -13.05 -0.50 2.58
C ARG A 337 -13.41 -0.49 4.05
N ALA A 338 -14.16 -1.46 4.53
CA ALA A 338 -14.39 -1.69 5.95
C ALA A 338 -13.04 -1.94 6.68
N ALA A 339 -12.07 -1.12 6.37
CA ALA A 339 -10.72 -1.20 6.84
C ALA A 339 -10.71 -0.66 8.26
N GLY A 340 -10.58 -1.55 9.14
CA GLY A 340 -10.15 -1.21 10.47
C GLY A 340 -8.88 -0.39 10.44
N VAL A 341 -8.65 0.32 11.52
CA VAL A 341 -7.62 1.32 11.71
C VAL A 341 -6.22 0.81 11.35
N TYR A 342 -5.93 -0.43 11.57
CA TYR A 342 -4.69 -1.11 11.14
C TYR A 342 -4.97 -2.60 11.02
N PRO A 343 -4.86 -3.18 9.83
CA PRO A 343 -4.87 -4.60 9.70
C PRO A 343 -3.75 -5.17 10.58
N ALA A 344 -4.08 -6.16 11.34
CA ALA A 344 -3.04 -6.94 11.99
C ALA A 344 -2.06 -7.40 10.90
N LEU A 345 -0.78 -7.26 11.16
CA LEU A 345 0.24 -7.79 10.27
C LEU A 345 -0.13 -9.21 9.86
N PHE A 346 -0.01 -9.52 8.56
CA PHE A 346 -0.26 -10.83 7.96
C PHE A 346 -1.70 -11.17 7.57
N GLY A 347 -2.54 -10.17 7.34
CA GLY A 347 -3.84 -10.36 6.71
C GLY A 347 -4.96 -10.76 7.65
N SER A 348 -4.84 -10.46 8.93
CA SER A 348 -6.04 -10.35 9.74
C SER A 348 -6.63 -8.96 9.47
N ASP A 349 -7.60 -8.89 8.63
CA ASP A 349 -8.36 -7.66 8.32
C ASP A 349 -9.26 -7.21 9.49
N GLN A 350 -9.00 -7.69 10.70
CA GLN A 350 -9.99 -7.84 11.74
C GLN A 350 -9.77 -6.95 12.97
N VAL A 351 -8.82 -6.05 12.93
CA VAL A 351 -8.68 -5.03 13.99
C VAL A 351 -9.32 -3.74 13.49
N GLY A 352 -10.61 -3.79 13.30
CA GLY A 352 -11.40 -2.66 12.84
C GLY A 352 -12.27 -2.06 13.95
N PRO A 353 -12.89 -0.89 13.73
CA PRO A 353 -13.77 -0.26 14.71
C PRO A 353 -14.94 -1.18 15.08
N ALA A 354 -15.45 -1.03 16.29
CA ALA A 354 -16.69 -1.64 16.71
C ALA A 354 -17.87 -0.94 16.01
N TYR A 355 -18.10 -1.31 14.78
CA TYR A 355 -19.14 -0.73 13.94
C TYR A 355 -20.50 -0.75 14.61
N GLY A 356 -21.19 0.37 14.53
CA GLY A 356 -22.54 0.49 15.07
C GLY A 356 -22.61 0.69 16.59
N SER A 357 -21.47 0.91 17.25
CA SER A 357 -21.42 1.38 18.63
C SER A 357 -21.14 2.89 18.69
N ASP A 358 -21.67 3.54 19.70
CA ASP A 358 -21.27 4.87 20.09
C ASP A 358 -19.89 4.79 20.78
N GLY A 359 -19.03 5.78 20.58
CA GLY A 359 -17.69 5.83 21.19
C GLY A 359 -16.58 6.18 20.21
N THR A 360 -15.37 6.27 20.77
CA THR A 360 -14.17 6.68 20.03
C THR A 360 -13.02 5.72 20.33
N ASN A 361 -12.60 4.93 19.38
CA ASN A 361 -11.46 4.05 19.59
C ASN A 361 -10.12 4.82 19.55
N LYS A 362 -9.15 4.33 20.31
CA LYS A 362 -7.82 4.93 20.46
C LYS A 362 -6.74 3.89 20.20
N THR A 363 -5.93 4.12 19.19
CA THR A 363 -4.89 3.18 18.81
C THR A 363 -3.49 3.80 18.93
N TRP A 364 -2.59 3.08 19.56
CA TRP A 364 -1.15 3.34 19.51
C TRP A 364 -0.46 2.31 18.62
N LEU A 365 0.35 2.79 17.71
CA LEU A 365 1.25 1.97 16.89
C LEU A 365 2.68 2.43 17.11
N ILE A 366 3.55 1.51 17.54
CA ILE A 366 4.98 1.77 17.74
C ILE A 366 5.75 0.73 16.94
N THR A 367 6.55 1.19 15.98
CA THR A 367 7.40 0.35 15.16
C THR A 367 8.85 0.76 15.30
N ALA A 368 9.72 -0.19 15.60
CA ALA A 368 11.17 -0.04 15.62
C ALA A 368 11.77 -0.96 14.56
N GLU A 369 12.54 -0.41 13.62
CA GLU A 369 13.20 -1.18 12.57
C GLU A 369 14.69 -0.92 12.59
N GLN A 370 15.47 -1.96 12.35
CA GLN A 370 16.91 -1.89 12.32
C GLN A 370 17.46 -2.58 11.07
N GLN A 371 18.23 -1.84 10.29
CA GLN A 371 19.19 -2.41 9.34
C GLN A 371 20.52 -2.62 10.08
N TRP A 372 21.07 -3.82 10.06
CA TRP A 372 22.26 -4.18 10.83
C TRP A 372 23.54 -3.79 10.08
N GLY A 373 23.87 -2.50 10.12
CA GLY A 373 25.00 -1.92 9.40
C GLY A 373 24.93 -2.22 7.89
N ASP A 374 26.07 -2.55 7.31
CA ASP A 374 26.16 -2.93 5.89
C ASP A 374 25.83 -4.41 5.65
N SER A 375 25.31 -5.12 6.65
CA SER A 375 24.95 -6.52 6.53
C SER A 375 23.65 -6.69 5.72
N LYS A 376 23.37 -7.92 5.34
CA LYS A 376 22.11 -8.28 4.65
C LYS A 376 20.94 -8.53 5.61
N TRP A 377 21.16 -8.31 6.90
CA TRP A 377 20.18 -8.57 7.95
C TRP A 377 19.45 -7.30 8.37
N SER A 378 18.16 -7.44 8.57
CA SER A 378 17.30 -6.44 9.20
C SER A 378 16.42 -7.09 10.25
N SER A 379 15.87 -6.30 11.15
CA SER A 379 14.90 -6.76 12.14
C SER A 379 13.90 -5.66 12.44
N PHE A 380 12.75 -6.03 12.98
CA PHE A 380 11.76 -5.09 13.45
C PHE A 380 11.03 -5.61 14.68
N LEU A 381 10.49 -4.67 15.43
CA LEU A 381 9.54 -4.87 16.51
C LEU A 381 8.38 -3.90 16.29
N GLN A 382 7.15 -4.39 16.40
CA GLN A 382 5.96 -3.56 16.33
C GLN A 382 5.05 -3.90 17.50
N TYR A 383 4.48 -2.87 18.09
CA TYR A 383 3.44 -2.96 19.10
C TYR A 383 2.25 -2.10 18.65
N LEU A 384 1.07 -2.67 18.72
CA LEU A 384 -0.19 -1.99 18.47
C LEU A 384 -1.12 -2.29 19.64
N THR A 385 -1.83 -1.28 20.13
CA THR A 385 -2.88 -1.45 21.13
C THR A 385 -4.06 -0.56 20.76
N THR A 386 -5.27 -1.09 20.91
CA THR A 386 -6.51 -0.37 20.64
C THR A 386 -7.44 -0.50 21.82
N ASP A 387 -7.82 0.65 22.40
CA ASP A 387 -8.93 0.83 23.31
C ASP A 387 -10.17 1.14 22.47
N TRP A 388 -11.20 0.29 22.55
CA TRP A 388 -12.39 0.37 21.69
C TRP A 388 -13.47 1.32 22.22
N ASP A 389 -13.35 1.79 23.46
CA ASP A 389 -14.34 2.63 24.14
C ASP A 389 -15.76 2.00 24.14
N VAL A 390 -15.83 0.69 24.34
CA VAL A 390 -17.08 -0.08 24.38
C VAL A 390 -17.08 -0.96 25.63
N ASP A 391 -18.03 -0.77 26.54
CA ASP A 391 -18.09 -1.45 27.87
C ASP A 391 -17.98 -2.98 27.81
N THR A 392 -18.37 -3.61 26.69
CA THR A 392 -18.42 -5.07 26.54
C THR A 392 -17.23 -5.63 25.78
N VAL A 393 -16.32 -4.79 25.33
CA VAL A 393 -15.17 -5.13 24.50
C VAL A 393 -13.89 -4.79 25.26
N GLY A 394 -12.97 -5.72 25.31
CA GLY A 394 -11.64 -5.48 25.91
C GLY A 394 -10.71 -4.79 24.94
N ASP A 395 -9.63 -4.20 25.48
CA ASP A 395 -8.55 -3.68 24.65
C ASP A 395 -7.92 -4.81 23.83
N THR A 396 -7.50 -4.48 22.62
CA THR A 396 -6.77 -5.41 21.75
C THR A 396 -5.30 -5.02 21.73
N ASP A 397 -4.43 -5.97 22.08
CA ASP A 397 -2.97 -5.80 22.05
C ASP A 397 -2.33 -6.70 21.00
N GLN A 398 -1.46 -6.13 20.17
CA GLN A 398 -0.71 -6.88 19.18
C GLN A 398 0.79 -6.64 19.29
N TYR A 399 1.55 -7.71 19.23
CA TYR A 399 3.01 -7.69 19.26
C TYR A 399 3.56 -8.44 18.06
N THR A 400 4.45 -7.80 17.30
CA THR A 400 5.12 -8.44 16.17
C THR A 400 6.62 -8.27 16.27
N ILE A 401 7.36 -9.34 16.07
CA ILE A 401 8.82 -9.32 15.95
C ILE A 401 9.24 -10.07 14.70
N GLY A 402 10.18 -9.53 13.95
CA GLY A 402 10.66 -10.18 12.75
C GLY A 402 12.12 -9.90 12.43
N ILE A 403 12.68 -10.81 11.65
CA ILE A 403 14.03 -10.74 11.12
C ILE A 403 13.98 -10.95 9.60
N GLY A 404 14.69 -10.10 8.86
CA GLY A 404 14.80 -10.17 7.40
C GLY A 404 16.21 -10.45 6.95
N TYR A 405 16.36 -11.19 5.85
CA TYR A 405 17.64 -11.45 5.19
C TYR A 405 17.55 -11.17 3.69
N GLN A 406 18.29 -10.16 3.23
CA GLN A 406 18.39 -9.82 1.81
C GLN A 406 19.39 -10.77 1.13
N TYR A 407 18.91 -11.83 0.51
CA TYR A 407 19.76 -12.82 -0.16
C TYR A 407 20.40 -12.25 -1.42
N THR A 408 19.58 -11.71 -2.33
CA THR A 408 19.99 -10.92 -3.51
C THR A 408 19.21 -9.62 -3.53
N PRO A 409 19.51 -8.64 -4.40
CA PRO A 409 18.66 -7.46 -4.54
C PRO A 409 17.18 -7.77 -4.84
N GLN A 410 16.90 -8.94 -5.44
CA GLN A 410 15.56 -9.38 -5.84
C GLN A 410 14.92 -10.39 -4.89
N ILE A 411 15.69 -10.99 -3.96
CA ILE A 411 15.17 -12.06 -3.10
C ILE A 411 15.40 -11.69 -1.64
N LYS A 412 14.34 -11.65 -0.88
CA LYS A 412 14.35 -11.42 0.56
C LYS A 412 13.58 -12.51 1.30
N PHE A 413 14.13 -12.94 2.41
CA PHE A 413 13.46 -13.84 3.34
C PHE A 413 13.09 -13.09 4.60
N TRP A 414 11.91 -13.40 5.14
CA TRP A 414 11.44 -12.92 6.43
C TRP A 414 11.02 -14.08 7.31
N LEU A 415 11.35 -13.99 8.57
CA LEU A 415 10.76 -14.81 9.63
C LEU A 415 10.18 -13.85 10.65
N ALA A 416 8.91 -14.01 10.96
CA ALA A 416 8.22 -13.15 11.91
C ALA A 416 7.31 -13.97 12.83
N TYR A 417 7.09 -13.44 14.02
CA TYR A 417 6.11 -13.92 14.98
C TYR A 417 5.17 -12.78 15.33
N ASN A 418 3.88 -13.02 15.24
CA ASN A 418 2.85 -12.12 15.68
C ASN A 418 2.01 -12.76 16.77
N TYR A 419 1.59 -11.97 17.74
CA TYR A 419 0.70 -12.35 18.83
C TYR A 419 -0.35 -11.28 19.00
N ILE A 420 -1.63 -11.66 19.06
CA ILE A 420 -2.76 -10.77 19.34
C ILE A 420 -3.47 -11.29 20.58
N ASP A 421 -3.78 -10.37 21.49
CA ASP A 421 -4.67 -10.55 22.61
C ASP A 421 -5.92 -9.67 22.37
N TYR A 422 -7.06 -10.32 22.20
CA TYR A 422 -8.35 -9.66 21.97
C TYR A 422 -9.06 -9.28 23.29
N GLY A 423 -8.47 -9.59 24.43
CA GLY A 423 -9.10 -9.39 25.72
C GLY A 423 -10.44 -10.13 25.82
N SER A 424 -11.50 -9.40 26.13
CA SER A 424 -12.88 -9.94 26.23
C SER A 424 -13.64 -9.94 24.89
N GLY A 425 -13.00 -9.54 23.80
CA GLY A 425 -13.55 -9.44 22.45
C GLY A 425 -13.06 -8.19 21.74
N ASN A 426 -13.01 -8.21 20.42
CA ASN A 426 -12.50 -7.09 19.62
C ASN A 426 -13.60 -6.20 19.01
N GLY A 427 -14.84 -6.33 19.46
CA GLY A 427 -15.97 -5.52 19.02
C GLY A 427 -16.51 -5.83 17.63
N ILE A 428 -15.74 -6.42 16.74
CA ILE A 428 -16.15 -6.71 15.37
C ILE A 428 -16.49 -8.19 15.20
N SER A 429 -15.66 -9.05 15.76
CA SER A 429 -15.89 -10.49 15.76
C SER A 429 -16.08 -11.00 17.18
N ASP A 430 -16.63 -12.21 17.35
CA ASP A 430 -16.70 -12.87 18.64
C ASP A 430 -15.32 -13.38 19.11
N LEU A 431 -14.22 -12.86 18.54
CA LEU A 431 -12.86 -13.23 18.91
C LEU A 431 -12.56 -12.80 20.35
N THR A 432 -12.21 -13.75 21.14
CA THR A 432 -11.80 -13.56 22.55
C THR A 432 -10.51 -14.33 22.81
N GLY A 433 -9.80 -13.92 23.87
CA GLY A 433 -8.54 -14.56 24.21
C GLY A 433 -7.41 -14.15 23.30
N SER A 434 -6.57 -15.07 22.92
CA SER A 434 -5.36 -14.75 22.16
C SER A 434 -5.05 -15.75 21.06
N GLU A 435 -4.41 -15.26 20.02
CA GLU A 435 -3.84 -16.11 18.96
C GLU A 435 -2.44 -15.66 18.55
N SER A 436 -1.74 -16.52 17.86
CA SER A 436 -0.40 -16.21 17.36
C SER A 436 -0.11 -16.88 16.03
N VAL A 437 0.79 -16.26 15.27
CA VAL A 437 1.28 -16.84 14.03
C VAL A 437 2.80 -16.73 13.92
N VAL A 438 3.41 -17.78 13.44
CA VAL A 438 4.77 -17.73 12.89
C VAL A 438 4.68 -17.67 11.39
N LEU A 439 5.25 -16.64 10.79
CA LEU A 439 5.30 -16.43 9.35
C LEU A 439 6.72 -16.62 8.84
N PHE A 440 6.87 -17.42 7.80
CA PHE A 440 8.06 -17.40 6.96
C PHE A 440 7.65 -16.94 5.56
N ARG A 441 8.21 -15.81 5.10
CA ARG A 441 7.96 -15.23 3.79
C ARG A 441 9.19 -15.31 2.91
N THR A 442 9.00 -15.72 1.66
CA THR A 442 9.96 -15.55 0.57
C THR A 442 9.41 -14.51 -0.41
N ALA A 443 10.06 -13.36 -0.48
CA ALA A 443 9.71 -12.31 -1.41
C ALA A 443 10.70 -12.31 -2.59
N ILE A 444 10.19 -12.40 -3.82
CA ILE A 444 10.95 -12.39 -5.07
C ILE A 444 10.37 -11.31 -5.98
N ASP A 445 11.18 -10.28 -6.28
CA ASP A 445 10.84 -9.19 -7.20
C ASP A 445 11.80 -9.23 -8.39
N PHE A 446 11.29 -9.18 -9.63
CA PHE A 446 12.10 -9.29 -10.86
C PHE A 446 11.59 -8.40 -11.98
#